data_1c9d762a38bb411e541268ff923f3f7a
#
_entry.id   1c9d762a38bb411e541268ff923f3f7a
#
_cell.length_a   1.000
_cell.length_b   1.000
_cell.length_c   1.000
_cell.angle_alpha   90.00
_cell.angle_beta   90.00
_cell.angle_gamma   90.00
#
_symmetry.space_group_name_H-M   'P 1'
#
loop_
_entity.id
_entity.type
_entity.pdbx_description
1 polymer ?
#
loop_
_entity_poly.entity_id
_entity_poly.type
_entity_poly.pdbx_seq_one_letter_code
_entity_poly.pdbx_strand_id
1 'polypeptide(L)'
;MEPAGTKLTISRGSVQETLLLPLWGRAFETRQPRPRLVDEQAVEMLEQIDYDFSTIERTQALSQHGWVARALHTDRKVRDFIARHPAATIVNLGCGLDTTFSRIDNGSITFHELDFPDVIELRRNFFPEEARHHSIASSLHDPAWFEQVRPSDGLLFLAGGVFMYSTEVQMRRFFVAIADHFGEGEFFFDALAPLMVRMAKRMVLKRGGMAGSSEGEGWGLNAARSIERWDPRLRVVDVVPMHRGVKGGLPLGQQLMLTIPDVLGIAKMVHLRIEA
;
A
#
# COMPACT_ATOMS: atom_id res chain seq x y z
N MET A 1 -1.34 34.07 16.57
CA MET A 1 -0.61 32.87 17.00
C MET A 1 -1.71 31.89 17.42
N GLU A 2 -2.14 31.02 16.50
CA GLU A 2 -3.08 29.96 16.82
C GLU A 2 -2.45 29.01 17.85
N PRO A 3 -3.19 28.47 18.81
CA PRO A 3 -2.65 27.52 19.76
C PRO A 3 -2.18 26.29 18.96
N ALA A 4 -0.93 25.88 19.20
CA ALA A 4 -0.39 24.64 18.61
C ALA A 4 -1.37 23.50 18.91
N GLY A 5 -2.05 23.00 17.88
CA GLY A 5 -3.02 21.91 18.02
C GLY A 5 -2.39 20.73 18.76
N THR A 6 -3.14 20.08 19.61
CA THR A 6 -2.69 18.92 20.38
C THR A 6 -2.24 17.85 19.40
N LYS A 7 -0.95 17.48 19.41
CA LYS A 7 -0.41 16.44 18.53
C LYS A 7 -1.08 15.09 18.82
N LEU A 8 -1.30 14.33 17.77
CA LEU A 8 -1.90 13.01 17.86
C LEU A 8 -0.89 12.01 18.46
N THR A 9 -1.24 11.37 19.55
CA THR A 9 -0.40 10.35 20.20
C THR A 9 -0.74 8.97 19.68
N ILE A 10 0.27 8.22 19.21
CA ILE A 10 0.12 6.83 18.75
C ILE A 10 0.77 5.91 19.78
N SER A 11 0.00 4.93 20.26
CA SER A 11 0.46 3.97 21.26
C SER A 11 1.52 3.03 20.69
N ARG A 12 2.64 2.90 21.40
CA ARG A 12 3.70 1.93 21.02
C ARG A 12 3.17 0.50 21.12
N GLY A 13 3.59 -0.36 20.19
CA GLY A 13 3.14 -1.76 20.09
C GLY A 13 1.75 -1.94 19.50
N SER A 14 1.09 -0.88 19.05
CA SER A 14 -0.20 -0.97 18.34
C SER A 14 -0.02 -1.28 16.85
N VAL A 15 -1.10 -1.72 16.19
CA VAL A 15 -1.14 -1.85 14.71
C VAL A 15 -0.87 -0.49 14.07
N GLN A 16 -1.40 0.58 14.65
CA GLN A 16 -1.24 1.96 14.18
C GLN A 16 0.23 2.39 14.14
N GLU A 17 1.10 1.90 15.05
CA GLU A 17 2.54 2.17 15.00
C GLU A 17 3.18 1.64 13.70
N THR A 18 2.70 0.52 13.15
CA THR A 18 3.24 -0.03 11.91
C THR A 18 2.92 0.83 10.69
N LEU A 19 1.83 1.61 10.76
CA LEU A 19 1.44 2.55 9.70
C LEU A 19 2.39 3.74 9.59
N LEU A 20 3.08 4.07 10.70
CA LEU A 20 4.07 5.15 10.74
C LEU A 20 5.31 4.84 9.91
N LEU A 21 5.64 3.56 9.69
CA LEU A 21 6.86 3.17 9.00
C LEU A 21 6.87 3.62 7.52
N PRO A 22 5.87 3.28 6.70
CA PRO A 22 5.82 3.76 5.32
C PRO A 22 5.61 5.29 5.23
N LEU A 23 4.84 5.88 6.15
CA LEU A 23 4.62 7.31 6.22
C LEU A 23 5.96 8.04 6.45
N TRP A 24 6.70 7.63 7.49
CA TRP A 24 8.03 8.16 7.77
C TRP A 24 8.97 8.00 6.57
N GLY A 25 8.96 6.84 5.93
CA GLY A 25 9.83 6.57 4.79
C GLY A 25 9.62 7.52 3.61
N ARG A 26 8.36 7.89 3.33
CA ARG A 26 8.02 8.85 2.27
C ARG A 26 8.39 10.29 2.66
N ALA A 27 8.07 10.70 3.89
CA ALA A 27 8.46 12.01 4.39
C ALA A 27 9.99 12.18 4.49
N PHE A 28 10.72 11.14 4.93
CA PHE A 28 12.18 11.13 4.96
C PHE A 28 12.77 11.29 3.56
N GLU A 29 12.23 10.61 2.56
CA GLU A 29 12.65 10.75 1.16
C GLU A 29 12.38 12.17 0.63
N THR A 30 11.21 12.72 0.94
CA THR A 30 10.83 14.08 0.52
C THR A 30 11.80 15.15 1.02
N ARG A 31 12.33 14.96 2.22
CA ARG A 31 13.30 15.90 2.84
C ARG A 31 14.74 15.74 2.33
N GLN A 32 15.01 14.80 1.42
CA GLN A 32 16.35 14.64 0.85
C GLN A 32 16.66 15.79 -0.13
N PRO A 33 17.94 16.17 -0.32
CA PRO A 33 18.34 17.22 -1.26
C PRO A 33 17.93 16.96 -2.72
N ARG A 34 17.77 15.70 -3.09
CA ARG A 34 17.32 15.22 -4.42
C ARG A 34 16.34 14.08 -4.23
N PRO A 35 15.10 14.36 -3.84
CA PRO A 35 14.13 13.32 -3.55
C PRO A 35 13.70 12.59 -4.82
N ARG A 36 13.57 11.27 -4.73
CA ARG A 36 12.97 10.44 -5.80
C ARG A 36 11.44 10.50 -5.77
N LEU A 37 10.88 10.72 -4.58
CA LEU A 37 9.47 10.90 -4.31
C LEU A 37 9.29 12.19 -3.50
N VAL A 38 8.32 13.01 -3.92
CA VAL A 38 7.87 14.18 -3.15
C VAL A 38 6.47 13.88 -2.63
N ASP A 39 6.31 13.90 -1.32
CA ASP A 39 5.08 13.61 -0.57
C ASP A 39 4.95 14.62 0.59
N GLU A 40 4.54 15.83 0.26
CA GLU A 40 4.39 16.93 1.23
C GLU A 40 3.34 16.59 2.29
N GLN A 41 2.27 15.90 1.91
CA GLN A 41 1.24 15.46 2.83
C GLN A 41 1.82 14.50 3.91
N ALA A 42 2.73 13.60 3.54
CA ALA A 42 3.39 12.74 4.51
C ALA A 42 4.27 13.54 5.49
N VAL A 43 4.90 14.62 5.03
CA VAL A 43 5.69 15.53 5.88
C VAL A 43 4.78 16.23 6.89
N GLU A 44 3.68 16.82 6.43
CA GLU A 44 2.70 17.53 7.26
C GLU A 44 2.06 16.59 8.30
N MET A 45 1.73 15.35 7.91
CA MET A 45 1.18 14.36 8.82
C MET A 45 2.15 14.01 9.95
N LEU A 46 3.45 13.82 9.64
CA LEU A 46 4.46 13.52 10.66
C LEU A 46 4.61 14.65 11.69
N GLU A 47 4.44 15.90 11.27
CA GLU A 47 4.55 17.06 12.17
C GLU A 47 3.39 17.14 13.17
N GLN A 48 2.25 16.53 12.83
CA GLN A 48 1.05 16.45 13.66
C GLN A 48 1.07 15.24 14.62
N ILE A 49 2.01 14.31 14.47
CA ILE A 49 2.10 13.10 15.29
C ILE A 49 3.16 13.27 16.38
N ASP A 50 2.78 13.01 17.63
CA ASP A 50 3.69 12.95 18.78
C ASP A 50 4.29 11.54 18.90
N TYR A 51 5.41 11.33 18.19
CA TYR A 51 6.11 10.04 18.17
C TYR A 51 7.62 10.26 17.97
N ASP A 52 8.45 9.49 18.69
CA ASP A 52 9.90 9.49 18.52
C ASP A 52 10.34 8.65 17.32
N PHE A 53 10.52 9.28 16.17
CA PHE A 53 10.95 8.66 14.93
C PHE A 53 12.44 8.26 14.91
N SER A 54 13.26 8.66 15.89
CA SER A 54 14.71 8.42 15.90
C SER A 54 15.06 6.93 15.86
N THR A 55 14.23 6.08 16.45
CA THR A 55 14.42 4.63 16.41
C THR A 55 14.12 4.05 15.02
N ILE A 56 13.10 4.56 14.34
CA ILE A 56 12.76 4.16 12.96
C ILE A 56 13.93 4.55 12.04
N GLU A 57 14.43 5.78 12.13
CA GLU A 57 15.55 6.28 11.33
C GLU A 57 16.80 5.39 11.44
N ARG A 58 17.17 5.01 12.65
CA ARG A 58 18.35 4.15 12.89
C ARG A 58 18.18 2.71 12.40
N THR A 59 16.97 2.17 12.46
CA THR A 59 16.74 0.73 12.25
C THR A 59 16.12 0.39 10.89
N GLN A 60 15.52 1.37 10.17
CA GLN A 60 14.72 1.14 9.00
C GLN A 60 15.27 1.76 7.70
N ALA A 61 16.54 2.21 7.70
CA ALA A 61 17.17 2.84 6.55
C ALA A 61 17.09 2.01 5.25
N LEU A 62 17.17 0.68 5.34
CA LEU A 62 17.01 -0.21 4.17
C LEU A 62 15.55 -0.41 3.77
N SER A 63 14.66 -0.60 4.75
CA SER A 63 13.22 -0.78 4.51
C SER A 63 12.60 0.46 3.88
N GLN A 64 13.10 1.65 4.22
CA GLN A 64 12.68 2.93 3.65
C GLN A 64 12.72 2.92 2.12
N HIS A 65 13.78 2.39 1.51
CA HIS A 65 13.87 2.30 0.06
C HIS A 65 12.76 1.44 -0.56
N GLY A 66 12.32 0.38 0.12
CA GLY A 66 11.21 -0.46 -0.32
C GLY A 66 9.86 0.28 -0.28
N TRP A 67 9.61 1.06 0.79
CA TRP A 67 8.37 1.85 0.90
C TRP A 67 8.30 2.95 -0.15
N VAL A 68 9.41 3.64 -0.41
CA VAL A 68 9.52 4.66 -1.46
C VAL A 68 9.39 4.03 -2.85
N ALA A 69 10.05 2.90 -3.09
CA ALA A 69 9.95 2.18 -4.35
C ALA A 69 8.51 1.76 -4.66
N ARG A 70 7.78 1.22 -3.66
CA ARG A 70 6.37 0.89 -3.78
C ARG A 70 5.53 2.10 -4.15
N ALA A 71 5.68 3.22 -3.44
CA ALA A 71 4.94 4.45 -3.73
C ALA A 71 5.21 4.96 -5.16
N LEU A 72 6.48 4.97 -5.61
CA LEU A 72 6.85 5.36 -6.97
C LEU A 72 6.22 4.47 -8.04
N HIS A 73 6.19 3.15 -7.83
CA HIS A 73 5.52 2.22 -8.74
C HIS A 73 4.01 2.42 -8.76
N THR A 74 3.41 2.61 -7.58
CA THR A 74 1.97 2.87 -7.45
C THR A 74 1.59 4.16 -8.16
N ASP A 75 2.28 5.27 -7.90
CA ASP A 75 2.03 6.56 -8.54
C ASP A 75 2.14 6.46 -10.08
N ARG A 76 3.16 5.75 -10.57
CA ARG A 76 3.35 5.50 -12.02
C ARG A 76 2.19 4.72 -12.60
N LYS A 77 1.82 3.60 -11.94
CA LYS A 77 0.71 2.74 -12.39
C LYS A 77 -0.61 3.49 -12.40
N VAL A 78 -0.88 4.29 -11.37
CA VAL A 78 -2.11 5.09 -11.32
C VAL A 78 -2.12 6.14 -12.43
N ARG A 79 -1.03 6.88 -12.66
CA ARG A 79 -0.95 7.84 -13.77
C ARG A 79 -1.16 7.19 -15.12
N ASP A 80 -0.60 6.01 -15.36
CA ASP A 80 -0.80 5.24 -16.60
C ASP A 80 -2.26 4.76 -16.73
N PHE A 81 -2.92 4.45 -15.61
CA PHE A 81 -4.31 4.03 -15.60
C PHE A 81 -5.25 5.20 -15.89
N ILE A 82 -5.11 6.33 -15.18
CA ILE A 82 -5.95 7.50 -15.37
C ILE A 82 -5.74 8.20 -16.71
N ALA A 83 -4.60 8.00 -17.37
CA ALA A 83 -4.39 8.46 -18.74
C ALA A 83 -5.30 7.73 -19.76
N ARG A 84 -5.70 6.47 -19.44
CA ARG A 84 -6.64 5.67 -20.25
C ARG A 84 -8.09 5.81 -19.76
N HIS A 85 -8.27 6.09 -18.47
CA HIS A 85 -9.54 6.16 -17.76
C HIS A 85 -9.59 7.44 -16.92
N PRO A 86 -9.83 8.62 -17.52
CA PRO A 86 -9.72 9.90 -16.80
C PRO A 86 -10.66 10.07 -15.61
N ALA A 87 -11.83 9.41 -15.63
CA ALA A 87 -12.78 9.39 -14.51
C ALA A 87 -12.79 8.05 -13.77
N ALA A 88 -11.63 7.40 -13.68
CA ALA A 88 -11.47 6.10 -13.03
C ALA A 88 -11.97 6.08 -11.59
N THR A 89 -12.44 4.90 -11.19
CA THR A 89 -12.64 4.56 -9.78
C THR A 89 -11.43 3.78 -9.27
N ILE A 90 -10.82 4.26 -8.19
CA ILE A 90 -9.65 3.65 -7.57
C ILE A 90 -10.01 3.24 -6.14
N VAL A 91 -9.66 2.02 -5.74
CA VAL A 91 -9.86 1.52 -4.39
C VAL A 91 -8.51 1.13 -3.78
N ASN A 92 -8.09 1.85 -2.76
CA ASN A 92 -6.85 1.58 -2.02
C ASN A 92 -7.16 0.67 -0.82
N LEU A 93 -6.84 -0.60 -0.96
CA LEU A 93 -7.11 -1.65 0.00
C LEU A 93 -6.05 -1.67 1.11
N GLY A 94 -6.48 -1.58 2.37
CA GLY A 94 -5.59 -1.48 3.52
C GLY A 94 -4.74 -0.22 3.43
N CYS A 95 -5.41 0.91 3.25
CA CYS A 95 -4.79 2.20 2.93
C CYS A 95 -3.85 2.73 4.02
N GLY A 96 -4.02 2.35 5.28
CA GLY A 96 -3.20 2.85 6.38
C GLY A 96 -3.13 4.38 6.40
N LEU A 97 -1.92 4.91 6.42
CA LEU A 97 -1.62 6.34 6.29
C LEU A 97 -1.04 6.68 4.91
N ASP A 98 -1.56 6.03 3.86
CA ASP A 98 -1.16 6.34 2.48
C ASP A 98 -1.70 7.70 2.03
N THR A 99 -0.96 8.34 1.12
CA THR A 99 -1.15 9.69 0.60
C THR A 99 -1.20 9.70 -0.93
N THR A 100 -1.43 8.54 -1.55
CA THR A 100 -1.40 8.39 -3.00
C THR A 100 -2.38 9.37 -3.67
N PHE A 101 -3.60 9.51 -3.16
CA PHE A 101 -4.59 10.44 -3.72
C PHE A 101 -4.02 11.86 -3.89
N SER A 102 -3.38 12.40 -2.85
CA SER A 102 -2.81 13.76 -2.89
C SER A 102 -1.73 13.95 -3.97
N ARG A 103 -1.06 12.87 -4.39
CA ARG A 103 0.02 12.93 -5.40
C ARG A 103 -0.46 12.69 -6.83
N ILE A 104 -1.64 12.07 -7.00
CA ILE A 104 -2.05 11.59 -8.34
C ILE A 104 -3.42 12.12 -8.79
N ASP A 105 -4.18 12.81 -7.95
CA ASP A 105 -5.51 13.30 -8.33
C ASP A 105 -5.44 14.19 -9.57
N ASN A 106 -6.28 13.86 -10.55
CA ASN A 106 -6.43 14.60 -11.79
C ASN A 106 -7.67 15.51 -11.82
N GLY A 107 -8.38 15.62 -10.70
CA GLY A 107 -9.62 16.39 -10.56
C GLY A 107 -10.88 15.66 -11.05
N SER A 108 -10.78 14.41 -11.52
CA SER A 108 -11.91 13.66 -12.13
C SER A 108 -12.08 12.25 -11.57
N ILE A 109 -11.05 11.64 -11.00
CA ILE A 109 -11.13 10.30 -10.41
C ILE A 109 -11.98 10.28 -9.14
N THR A 110 -12.57 9.13 -8.85
CA THR A 110 -13.14 8.80 -7.53
C THR A 110 -12.20 7.84 -6.82
N PHE A 111 -11.84 8.16 -5.59
CA PHE A 111 -10.85 7.42 -4.82
C PHE A 111 -11.45 6.93 -3.50
N HIS A 112 -11.40 5.64 -3.25
CA HIS A 112 -11.88 5.01 -2.02
C HIS A 112 -10.70 4.47 -1.21
N GLU A 113 -10.63 4.86 0.06
CA GLU A 113 -9.65 4.40 1.03
C GLU A 113 -10.30 3.37 1.95
N LEU A 114 -9.93 2.11 1.83
CA LEU A 114 -10.49 1.02 2.63
C LEU A 114 -9.48 0.52 3.65
N ASP A 115 -9.88 0.52 4.91
CA ASP A 115 -9.12 -0.10 6.01
C ASP A 115 -10.04 -0.42 7.20
N PHE A 116 -9.50 -1.05 8.24
CA PHE A 116 -10.23 -1.31 9.47
C PHE A 116 -10.77 -0.01 10.11
N PRO A 117 -11.89 -0.08 10.85
CA PRO A 117 -12.55 1.10 11.41
C PRO A 117 -11.62 2.00 12.24
N ASP A 118 -10.75 1.42 13.06
CA ASP A 118 -9.79 2.16 13.90
C ASP A 118 -8.71 2.88 13.07
N VAL A 119 -8.33 2.33 11.92
CA VAL A 119 -7.39 2.96 10.98
C VAL A 119 -8.08 4.11 10.24
N ILE A 120 -9.32 3.92 9.80
CA ILE A 120 -10.11 4.98 9.14
C ILE A 120 -10.38 6.13 10.13
N GLU A 121 -10.69 5.83 11.40
CA GLU A 121 -10.82 6.86 12.44
C GLU A 121 -9.53 7.67 12.61
N LEU A 122 -8.37 7.00 12.63
CA LEU A 122 -7.07 7.66 12.67
C LEU A 122 -6.85 8.55 11.43
N ARG A 123 -7.17 8.06 10.22
CA ARG A 123 -7.02 8.82 8.97
C ARG A 123 -7.83 10.10 8.92
N ARG A 124 -9.05 10.11 9.50
CA ARG A 124 -9.93 11.29 9.53
C ARG A 124 -9.32 12.53 10.21
N ASN A 125 -8.26 12.33 11.01
CA ASN A 125 -7.51 13.47 11.57
C ASN A 125 -6.70 14.21 10.51
N PHE A 126 -6.38 13.57 9.39
CA PHE A 126 -5.50 14.11 8.34
C PHE A 126 -6.23 14.35 7.03
N PHE A 127 -7.29 13.60 6.76
CA PHE A 127 -8.01 13.61 5.49
C PHE A 127 -9.50 13.81 5.76
N PRO A 128 -10.05 14.99 5.47
CA PRO A 128 -11.49 15.20 5.49
C PRO A 128 -12.17 14.38 4.38
N GLU A 129 -13.42 14.03 4.59
CA GLU A 129 -14.26 13.46 3.53
C GLU A 129 -14.50 14.51 2.44
N GLU A 130 -14.34 14.10 1.19
CA GLU A 130 -14.52 14.95 0.02
C GLU A 130 -15.44 14.27 -1.01
N ALA A 131 -15.96 15.04 -1.96
CA ALA A 131 -16.88 14.54 -2.98
C ALA A 131 -16.31 13.39 -3.84
N ARG A 132 -14.98 13.29 -3.96
CA ARG A 132 -14.27 12.30 -4.77
C ARG A 132 -13.26 11.46 -3.99
N HIS A 133 -13.10 11.71 -2.70
CA HIS A 133 -12.17 10.99 -1.81
C HIS A 133 -12.94 10.45 -0.60
N HIS A 134 -13.21 9.17 -0.57
CA HIS A 134 -14.11 8.50 0.35
C HIS A 134 -13.37 7.52 1.25
N SER A 135 -13.82 7.39 2.50
CA SER A 135 -13.30 6.39 3.44
C SER A 135 -14.28 5.24 3.62
N ILE A 136 -13.82 4.00 3.54
CA ILE A 136 -14.58 2.79 3.77
C ILE A 136 -14.01 2.05 4.98
N ALA A 137 -14.74 2.07 6.10
CA ALA A 137 -14.34 1.41 7.35
C ALA A 137 -14.80 -0.05 7.34
N SER A 138 -13.99 -0.94 6.78
CA SER A 138 -14.31 -2.37 6.64
C SER A 138 -13.06 -3.24 6.55
N SER A 139 -13.22 -4.54 6.81
CA SER A 139 -12.22 -5.53 6.41
C SER A 139 -12.24 -5.71 4.89
N LEU A 140 -11.07 -5.84 4.28
CA LEU A 140 -10.98 -6.15 2.84
C LEU A 140 -11.68 -7.48 2.47
N HIS A 141 -11.82 -8.39 3.46
CA HIS A 141 -12.47 -9.70 3.27
C HIS A 141 -13.99 -9.70 3.49
N ASP A 142 -14.57 -8.58 3.90
CA ASP A 142 -16.02 -8.42 4.04
C ASP A 142 -16.60 -7.87 2.73
N PRO A 143 -17.37 -8.65 1.95
CA PRO A 143 -17.87 -8.20 0.66
C PRO A 143 -18.89 -7.06 0.74
N ALA A 144 -19.40 -6.70 1.92
CA ALA A 144 -20.37 -5.63 2.09
C ALA A 144 -19.86 -4.26 1.58
N TRP A 145 -18.54 -4.02 1.57
CA TRP A 145 -17.98 -2.78 1.04
C TRP A 145 -18.09 -2.66 -0.49
N PHE A 146 -18.28 -3.76 -1.23
CA PHE A 146 -18.42 -3.72 -2.69
C PHE A 146 -19.56 -2.81 -3.12
N GLU A 147 -20.66 -2.80 -2.36
CA GLU A 147 -21.84 -1.97 -2.63
C GLU A 147 -21.59 -0.46 -2.53
N GLN A 148 -20.50 -0.05 -1.89
CA GLN A 148 -20.10 1.35 -1.74
C GLN A 148 -19.26 1.86 -2.93
N VAL A 149 -18.80 0.95 -3.79
CA VAL A 149 -17.95 1.28 -4.94
C VAL A 149 -18.78 1.21 -6.23
N ARG A 150 -18.82 2.32 -6.96
CA ARG A 150 -19.58 2.45 -8.24
C ARG A 150 -18.62 2.85 -9.35
N PRO A 151 -18.01 1.89 -10.05
CA PRO A 151 -17.12 2.19 -11.18
C PRO A 151 -17.85 2.90 -12.31
N SER A 152 -17.22 3.93 -12.88
CA SER A 152 -17.79 4.70 -14.01
C SER A 152 -16.92 4.65 -15.27
N ASP A 153 -15.59 4.66 -15.11
CA ASP A 153 -14.62 4.68 -16.23
C ASP A 153 -13.39 3.88 -15.82
N GLY A 154 -13.53 2.55 -15.77
CA GLY A 154 -12.48 1.65 -15.31
C GLY A 154 -12.32 1.60 -13.77
N LEU A 155 -11.85 0.46 -13.30
CA LEU A 155 -11.69 0.14 -11.88
C LEU A 155 -10.26 -0.35 -11.61
N LEU A 156 -9.57 0.31 -10.67
CA LEU A 156 -8.24 -0.06 -10.23
C LEU A 156 -8.20 -0.29 -8.71
N PHE A 157 -7.77 -1.46 -8.30
CA PHE A 157 -7.49 -1.78 -6.91
C PHE A 157 -6.00 -1.64 -6.63
N LEU A 158 -5.66 -0.91 -5.58
CA LEU A 158 -4.30 -0.78 -5.05
C LEU A 158 -4.19 -1.56 -3.74
N ALA A 159 -3.08 -2.24 -3.51
CA ALA A 159 -2.82 -2.85 -2.20
C ALA A 159 -1.31 -2.81 -1.89
N GLY A 160 -0.93 -1.97 -0.95
CA GLY A 160 0.47 -1.73 -0.59
C GLY A 160 0.84 -2.25 0.80
N GLY A 161 1.48 -3.42 0.90
CA GLY A 161 1.91 -4.01 2.17
C GLY A 161 0.79 -4.68 2.95
N VAL A 162 -0.26 -5.14 2.28
CA VAL A 162 -1.51 -5.62 2.88
C VAL A 162 -1.67 -7.14 2.75
N PHE A 163 -1.55 -7.67 1.55
CA PHE A 163 -1.91 -9.07 1.25
C PHE A 163 -1.07 -10.10 2.00
N MET A 164 0.13 -9.71 2.44
CA MET A 164 1.00 -10.56 3.25
C MET A 164 0.39 -10.94 4.61
N TYR A 165 -0.64 -10.26 5.07
CA TYR A 165 -1.33 -10.55 6.33
C TYR A 165 -2.50 -11.53 6.18
N SER A 166 -2.91 -11.84 4.95
CA SER A 166 -3.96 -12.80 4.63
C SER A 166 -3.38 -14.19 4.39
N THR A 167 -4.21 -15.22 4.42
CA THR A 167 -3.86 -16.58 3.96
C THR A 167 -4.11 -16.71 2.46
N GLU A 168 -3.51 -17.72 1.80
CA GLU A 168 -3.77 -18.00 0.38
C GLU A 168 -5.25 -18.28 0.11
N VAL A 169 -5.92 -18.99 1.02
CA VAL A 169 -7.37 -19.29 0.91
C VAL A 169 -8.19 -18.00 0.95
N GLN A 170 -7.86 -17.08 1.85
CA GLN A 170 -8.53 -15.79 1.93
C GLN A 170 -8.30 -14.96 0.65
N MET A 171 -7.07 -14.91 0.15
CA MET A 171 -6.74 -14.17 -1.07
C MET A 171 -7.45 -14.75 -2.29
N ARG A 172 -7.49 -16.09 -2.42
CA ARG A 172 -8.24 -16.74 -3.50
C ARG A 172 -9.73 -16.36 -3.45
N ARG A 173 -10.35 -16.46 -2.28
CA ARG A 173 -11.77 -16.07 -2.10
C ARG A 173 -12.00 -14.60 -2.44
N PHE A 174 -11.08 -13.73 -2.02
CA PHE A 174 -11.16 -12.31 -2.27
C PHE A 174 -11.11 -12.00 -3.77
N PHE A 175 -10.12 -12.50 -4.51
CA PHE A 175 -10.00 -12.24 -5.96
C PHE A 175 -11.19 -12.79 -6.75
N VAL A 176 -11.69 -13.96 -6.39
CA VAL A 176 -12.89 -14.56 -7.04
C VAL A 176 -14.13 -13.71 -6.74
N ALA A 177 -14.34 -13.28 -5.49
CA ALA A 177 -15.48 -12.44 -5.12
C ALA A 177 -15.46 -11.09 -5.84
N ILE A 178 -14.29 -10.46 -5.99
CA ILE A 178 -14.12 -9.23 -6.77
C ILE A 178 -14.49 -9.48 -8.25
N ALA A 179 -13.99 -10.59 -8.83
CA ALA A 179 -14.29 -10.94 -10.21
C ALA A 179 -15.78 -11.24 -10.43
N ASP A 180 -16.45 -11.87 -9.44
CA ASP A 180 -17.89 -12.14 -9.50
C ASP A 180 -18.74 -10.87 -9.39
N HIS A 181 -18.34 -9.91 -8.57
CA HIS A 181 -19.12 -8.70 -8.32
C HIS A 181 -18.89 -7.62 -9.39
N PHE A 182 -17.63 -7.33 -9.74
CA PHE A 182 -17.30 -6.23 -10.64
C PHE A 182 -17.13 -6.64 -12.11
N GLY A 183 -16.88 -7.92 -12.39
CA GLY A 183 -16.70 -8.47 -13.73
C GLY A 183 -15.35 -8.13 -14.36
N GLU A 184 -14.94 -6.87 -14.31
CA GLU A 184 -13.66 -6.38 -14.87
C GLU A 184 -12.95 -5.42 -13.91
N GLY A 185 -11.65 -5.26 -14.09
CA GLY A 185 -10.83 -4.33 -13.31
C GLY A 185 -9.35 -4.69 -13.33
N GLU A 186 -8.53 -3.83 -12.76
CA GLU A 186 -7.09 -4.06 -12.61
C GLU A 186 -6.70 -4.03 -11.14
N PHE A 187 -5.69 -4.82 -10.76
CA PHE A 187 -5.03 -4.76 -9.46
C PHE A 187 -3.57 -4.38 -9.62
N PHE A 188 -3.09 -3.55 -8.71
CA PHE A 188 -1.66 -3.28 -8.56
C PHE A 188 -1.25 -3.39 -7.10
N PHE A 189 -0.40 -4.37 -6.78
CA PHE A 189 -0.05 -4.69 -5.41
C PHE A 189 1.38 -5.18 -5.28
N ASP A 190 1.94 -5.07 -4.07
CA ASP A 190 3.22 -5.66 -3.75
C ASP A 190 3.08 -7.08 -3.19
N ALA A 191 4.03 -7.93 -3.54
CA ALA A 191 4.10 -9.29 -3.02
C ALA A 191 5.52 -9.62 -2.57
N LEU A 192 5.64 -10.26 -1.42
CA LEU A 192 6.89 -10.78 -0.88
C LEU A 192 7.02 -12.29 -1.15
N ALA A 193 8.25 -12.76 -1.27
CA ALA A 193 8.52 -14.20 -1.25
C ALA A 193 8.07 -14.82 0.10
N PRO A 194 7.59 -16.08 0.13
CA PRO A 194 7.04 -16.70 1.35
C PRO A 194 7.99 -16.67 2.56
N LEU A 195 9.29 -16.84 2.34
CA LEU A 195 10.29 -16.73 3.41
C LEU A 195 10.28 -15.33 4.04
N MET A 196 10.17 -14.29 3.22
CA MET A 196 10.16 -12.90 3.69
C MET A 196 8.88 -12.56 4.44
N VAL A 197 7.74 -13.09 4.00
CA VAL A 197 6.48 -12.95 4.75
C VAL A 197 6.62 -13.53 6.15
N ARG A 198 7.18 -14.75 6.28
CA ARG A 198 7.42 -15.38 7.59
C ARG A 198 8.35 -14.54 8.47
N MET A 199 9.41 -13.97 7.89
CA MET A 199 10.35 -13.12 8.65
C MET A 199 9.69 -11.80 9.08
N ALA A 200 8.95 -11.15 8.21
CA ALA A 200 8.25 -9.89 8.51
C ALA A 200 7.19 -10.08 9.60
N LYS A 201 6.36 -11.13 9.51
CA LYS A 201 5.39 -11.47 10.57
C LYS A 201 6.05 -11.71 11.92
N ARG A 202 7.18 -12.43 11.97
CA ARG A 202 7.93 -12.65 13.24
C ARG A 202 8.43 -11.34 13.85
N MET A 203 8.84 -10.37 13.03
CA MET A 203 9.28 -9.07 13.53
C MET A 203 8.11 -8.24 14.07
N VAL A 204 6.97 -8.26 13.40
CA VAL A 204 5.75 -7.56 13.83
C VAL A 204 5.20 -8.15 15.12
N LEU A 205 5.10 -9.48 15.22
CA LEU A 205 4.64 -10.18 16.43
C LEU A 205 5.54 -9.92 17.64
N LYS A 206 6.87 -9.88 17.45
CA LYS A 206 7.83 -9.57 18.55
C LYS A 206 7.66 -8.15 19.10
N ARG A 207 7.10 -7.22 18.35
CA ARG A 207 6.84 -5.83 18.76
C ARG A 207 5.47 -5.62 19.38
N GLY A 208 4.69 -6.69 19.61
CA GLY A 208 3.35 -6.60 20.22
C GLY A 208 2.26 -6.10 19.27
N GLY A 209 2.58 -5.84 18.02
CA GLY A 209 1.62 -5.44 16.99
C GLY A 209 0.84 -6.65 16.46
N MET A 210 -0.50 -6.54 16.42
CA MET A 210 -1.44 -7.49 15.80
C MET A 210 -1.73 -8.78 16.60
N ALA A 211 -2.13 -8.66 17.85
CA ALA A 211 -2.91 -9.71 18.51
C ALA A 211 -4.30 -9.79 17.81
N GLY A 212 -4.42 -10.53 16.73
CA GLY A 212 -5.67 -10.66 15.95
C GLY A 212 -5.46 -10.92 14.47
N SER A 213 -4.23 -10.77 13.94
CA SER A 213 -3.93 -11.24 12.59
C SER A 213 -3.92 -12.75 12.58
N SER A 214 -4.73 -13.32 11.71
CA SER A 214 -4.97 -14.74 11.47
C SER A 214 -3.81 -15.64 11.94
N GLU A 215 -4.12 -16.58 12.84
CA GLU A 215 -3.30 -17.76 13.08
C GLU A 215 -3.08 -18.45 11.73
N GLY A 216 -1.89 -18.32 11.17
CA GLY A 216 -1.56 -18.94 9.89
C GLY A 216 -0.35 -18.32 9.21
N GLU A 217 0.21 -19.04 8.27
CA GLU A 217 1.24 -18.52 7.36
C GLU A 217 0.62 -17.43 6.49
N GLY A 218 1.19 -16.21 6.50
CA GLY A 218 0.77 -15.14 5.61
C GLY A 218 0.99 -15.50 4.14
N TRP A 219 0.26 -14.85 3.24
CA TRP A 219 0.39 -15.11 1.82
C TRP A 219 1.68 -14.49 1.27
N GLY A 220 2.57 -15.36 0.81
CA GLY A 220 3.77 -15.01 0.06
C GLY A 220 3.70 -15.57 -1.35
N LEU A 221 4.26 -14.87 -2.33
CA LEU A 221 4.10 -15.18 -3.73
C LEU A 221 5.44 -15.40 -4.42
N ASN A 222 5.79 -16.65 -4.72
CA ASN A 222 6.97 -16.98 -5.54
C ASN A 222 6.71 -16.70 -7.03
N ALA A 223 5.68 -17.29 -7.58
CA ALA A 223 5.30 -17.17 -8.99
C ALA A 223 3.96 -16.43 -9.10
N ALA A 224 3.98 -15.19 -9.55
CA ALA A 224 2.76 -14.38 -9.64
C ALA A 224 1.68 -15.04 -10.51
N ARG A 225 2.06 -15.69 -11.61
CA ARG A 225 1.13 -16.41 -12.50
C ARG A 225 0.41 -17.59 -11.84
N SER A 226 0.77 -18.01 -10.62
CA SER A 226 -0.01 -19.01 -9.89
C SER A 226 -1.44 -18.55 -9.56
N ILE A 227 -1.65 -17.23 -9.48
CA ILE A 227 -2.96 -16.60 -9.24
C ILE A 227 -3.94 -16.93 -10.38
N GLU A 228 -3.46 -17.04 -11.62
CA GLU A 228 -4.28 -17.35 -12.79
C GLU A 228 -4.97 -18.73 -12.70
N ARG A 229 -4.51 -19.60 -11.80
CA ARG A 229 -5.14 -20.91 -11.55
C ARG A 229 -6.37 -20.83 -10.64
N TRP A 230 -6.56 -19.70 -9.97
CA TRP A 230 -7.67 -19.54 -9.02
C TRP A 230 -8.99 -19.24 -9.71
N ASP A 231 -8.93 -18.51 -10.84
CA ASP A 231 -10.09 -18.21 -11.69
C ASP A 231 -9.61 -17.90 -13.13
N PRO A 232 -10.32 -18.36 -14.17
CA PRO A 232 -9.95 -18.15 -15.56
C PRO A 232 -9.99 -16.69 -16.00
N ARG A 233 -10.64 -15.80 -15.25
CA ARG A 233 -10.69 -14.35 -15.51
C ARG A 233 -9.45 -13.62 -15.03
N LEU A 234 -8.66 -14.21 -14.15
CA LEU A 234 -7.47 -13.57 -13.58
C LEU A 234 -6.28 -13.70 -14.53
N ARG A 235 -5.69 -12.58 -14.93
CA ARG A 235 -4.49 -12.52 -15.80
C ARG A 235 -3.41 -11.65 -15.19
N VAL A 236 -2.23 -12.21 -15.00
CA VAL A 236 -1.04 -11.44 -14.59
C VAL A 236 -0.46 -10.76 -15.83
N VAL A 237 -0.60 -9.45 -15.86
CA VAL A 237 -0.15 -8.59 -16.99
C VAL A 237 1.35 -8.33 -16.90
N ASP A 238 1.83 -7.96 -15.70
CA ASP A 238 3.23 -7.63 -15.49
C ASP A 238 3.68 -7.93 -14.05
N VAL A 239 4.97 -8.17 -13.90
CA VAL A 239 5.64 -8.40 -12.61
C VAL A 239 6.97 -7.68 -12.61
N VAL A 240 7.10 -6.67 -11.77
CA VAL A 240 8.30 -5.84 -11.69
C VAL A 240 9.00 -6.04 -10.34
N PRO A 241 10.32 -6.35 -10.30
CA PRO A 241 11.08 -6.33 -9.07
C PRO A 241 10.95 -4.98 -8.35
N MET A 242 10.85 -5.00 -7.01
CA MET A 242 10.49 -3.84 -6.19
C MET A 242 11.34 -2.59 -6.47
N HIS A 243 12.64 -2.74 -6.66
CA HIS A 243 13.53 -1.58 -6.84
C HIS A 243 13.89 -1.29 -8.30
N ARG A 244 13.35 -2.07 -9.26
CA ARG A 244 13.66 -1.89 -10.69
C ARG A 244 13.09 -0.55 -11.20
N GLY A 245 13.96 0.25 -11.84
CA GLY A 245 13.56 1.53 -12.44
C GLY A 245 13.30 2.67 -11.43
N VAL A 246 13.58 2.46 -10.14
CA VAL A 246 13.37 3.46 -9.06
C VAL A 246 14.62 3.69 -8.20
N LYS A 247 15.79 3.19 -8.63
CA LYS A 247 17.09 3.37 -7.94
C LYS A 247 17.83 4.64 -8.37
N GLY A 248 17.33 5.36 -9.35
CA GLY A 248 17.97 6.59 -9.85
C GLY A 248 18.17 7.62 -8.73
N GLY A 249 19.29 8.34 -8.77
CA GLY A 249 19.64 9.32 -7.73
C GLY A 249 20.31 8.75 -6.48
N LEU A 250 20.26 7.43 -6.25
CA LEU A 250 20.98 6.80 -5.13
C LEU A 250 22.47 6.62 -5.46
N PRO A 251 23.37 6.62 -4.43
CA PRO A 251 24.76 6.22 -4.59
C PRO A 251 24.90 4.82 -5.18
N LEU A 252 25.94 4.58 -6.02
CA LEU A 252 26.15 3.31 -6.70
C LEU A 252 26.15 2.09 -5.77
N GLY A 253 26.76 2.21 -4.58
CA GLY A 253 26.76 1.13 -3.59
C GLY A 253 25.34 0.76 -3.10
N GLN A 254 24.47 1.75 -2.91
CA GLN A 254 23.08 1.50 -2.55
C GLN A 254 22.28 0.90 -3.71
N GLN A 255 22.51 1.36 -4.94
CA GLN A 255 21.87 0.77 -6.12
C GLN A 255 22.22 -0.71 -6.27
N LEU A 256 23.50 -1.06 -6.07
CA LEU A 256 23.96 -2.45 -6.11
C LEU A 256 23.33 -3.29 -5.00
N MET A 257 23.32 -2.78 -3.77
CA MET A 257 22.70 -3.45 -2.62
C MET A 257 21.20 -3.73 -2.85
N LEU A 258 20.45 -2.78 -3.42
CA LEU A 258 19.03 -2.95 -3.74
C LEU A 258 18.79 -3.84 -4.98
N THR A 259 19.80 -4.14 -5.75
CA THR A 259 19.71 -5.08 -6.88
C THR A 259 19.68 -6.53 -6.42
N ILE A 260 20.33 -6.85 -5.29
CA ILE A 260 20.37 -8.21 -4.74
C ILE A 260 18.96 -8.75 -4.44
N PRO A 261 18.11 -8.05 -3.64
CA PRO A 261 16.74 -8.51 -3.39
C PRO A 261 15.88 -8.59 -4.67
N ASP A 262 16.12 -7.72 -5.65
CA ASP A 262 15.43 -7.79 -6.95
C ASP A 262 15.77 -9.08 -7.72
N VAL A 263 17.07 -9.44 -7.79
CA VAL A 263 17.53 -10.67 -8.45
C VAL A 263 17.04 -11.92 -7.72
N LEU A 264 16.99 -11.89 -6.40
CA LEU A 264 16.48 -12.99 -5.56
C LEU A 264 14.96 -13.07 -5.55
N GLY A 265 14.25 -12.15 -6.19
CA GLY A 265 12.77 -12.13 -6.24
C GLY A 265 12.12 -11.94 -4.87
N ILE A 266 12.80 -11.26 -3.94
CA ILE A 266 12.38 -11.09 -2.54
C ILE A 266 11.07 -10.30 -2.45
N ALA A 267 10.96 -9.21 -3.23
CA ALA A 267 9.79 -8.35 -3.29
C ALA A 267 9.54 -7.91 -4.74
N LYS A 268 8.27 -7.83 -5.10
CA LYS A 268 7.85 -7.47 -6.45
C LYS A 268 6.55 -6.70 -6.44
N MET A 269 6.33 -5.89 -7.45
CA MET A 269 5.03 -5.32 -7.78
C MET A 269 4.35 -6.21 -8.81
N VAL A 270 3.08 -6.47 -8.64
CA VAL A 270 2.27 -7.34 -9.51
C VAL A 270 1.12 -6.52 -10.08
N HIS A 271 1.00 -6.54 -11.40
CA HIS A 271 -0.14 -6.04 -12.13
C HIS A 271 -1.00 -7.22 -12.59
N LEU A 272 -2.21 -7.29 -12.07
CA LEU A 272 -3.21 -8.31 -12.39
C LEU A 272 -4.42 -7.63 -13.04
N ARG A 273 -5.04 -8.26 -14.04
CA ARG A 273 -6.30 -7.86 -14.65
C ARG A 273 -7.36 -8.91 -14.41
N ILE A 274 -8.59 -8.46 -14.20
CA ILE A 274 -9.79 -9.29 -14.29
C ILE A 274 -10.37 -9.03 -15.68
N GLU A 275 -10.53 -10.08 -16.45
CA GLU A 275 -11.12 -10.06 -17.80
C GLU A 275 -12.53 -10.65 -17.71
N ALA A 276 -13.48 -10.00 -18.43
CA ALA A 276 -14.88 -10.44 -18.47
C ALA A 276 -15.06 -11.82 -19.14
#